data_489be0eff2318606a2ab31b3d4684e52
#
_entry.id   489be0eff2318606a2ab31b3d4684e52
#
_cell.length_a   1.000
_cell.length_b   1.000
_cell.length_c   1.000
_cell.angle_alpha   90.00
_cell.angle_beta   90.00
_cell.angle_gamma   90.00
#
_symmetry.space_group_name_H-M   'P 1'
#
loop_
_entity.id
_entity.type
_entity.pdbx_description
1 polymer ?
#
loop_
_entity_poly.entity_id
_entity_poly.type
_entity_poly.pdbx_seq_one_letter_code
_entity_poly.pdbx_strand_id
1 'polypeptide(L)'
;MSALTFLALRRLADGRFHSGEDVARSLGRSRATLSEALKRAPELGVEIFSVRGKGYRLAEPIEFLDAADIARRLRATAVRLEVVDEIDSTSTRLLGMAAAGAPSGTCLAAEWQSAGRGRRGRSWVSSLGGSLTFSLLWRFERGAGHLAGLSLSVGVAVARALSACGVERVQVKWPNDVVAEFRKLAGILVETSGEMQGPSVAVIGVGVNYRLGEHALEQIDQPVTDVAHCASTVPSRSALLAALLAELASILSEFESRGFPAVRDAWRALHAYQGRRVRVLPPRETPFDADVTDVAADGALVVSLPDGRTVSLSSAEISLRGR
;
A
#
# COMPACT_ATOMS: atom_id res chain seq x y z
N MET A 1 5.05 19.18 -7.33
CA MET A 1 6.20 19.79 -6.59
C MET A 1 7.40 19.96 -7.52
N SER A 2 8.50 20.63 -7.16
CA SER A 2 9.61 20.72 -8.12
C SER A 2 10.54 19.51 -7.99
N ALA A 3 11.06 18.98 -9.11
CA ALA A 3 12.07 17.92 -9.12
C ALA A 3 13.30 18.29 -8.24
N LEU A 4 13.60 19.59 -8.09
CA LEU A 4 14.70 20.05 -7.27
C LEU A 4 14.51 19.75 -5.78
N THR A 5 13.26 19.76 -5.27
CA THR A 5 12.97 19.40 -3.87
C THR A 5 13.39 17.96 -3.58
N PHE A 6 13.01 17.01 -4.42
CA PHE A 6 13.40 15.60 -4.26
C PHE A 6 14.91 15.39 -4.40
N LEU A 7 15.55 16.05 -5.36
CA LEU A 7 17.01 16.01 -5.51
C LEU A 7 17.72 16.53 -4.27
N ALA A 8 17.25 17.65 -3.69
CA ALA A 8 17.79 18.20 -2.46
C ALA A 8 17.59 17.26 -1.26
N LEU A 9 16.39 16.68 -1.10
CA LEU A 9 16.09 15.73 -0.03
C LEU A 9 16.94 14.46 -0.14
N ARG A 10 17.22 13.95 -1.36
CA ARG A 10 18.16 12.83 -1.56
C ARG A 10 19.57 13.14 -1.09
N ARG A 11 20.03 14.41 -1.18
CA ARG A 11 21.34 14.83 -0.66
C ARG A 11 21.39 14.90 0.86
N LEU A 12 20.23 15.08 1.51
CA LEU A 12 20.10 15.16 2.96
C LEU A 12 19.63 13.84 3.58
N ALA A 13 19.42 12.79 2.77
CA ALA A 13 18.75 11.55 3.16
C ALA A 13 19.43 10.79 4.31
N ASP A 14 20.74 11.00 4.50
CA ASP A 14 21.53 10.38 5.58
C ASP A 14 21.26 10.96 6.99
N GLY A 15 20.43 12.02 7.09
CA GLY A 15 20.10 12.68 8.35
C GLY A 15 21.25 13.43 9.00
N ARG A 16 22.34 13.72 8.27
CA ARG A 16 23.49 14.51 8.74
C ARG A 16 23.37 15.96 8.27
N PHE A 17 24.13 16.86 8.91
CA PHE A 17 24.23 18.24 8.45
C PHE A 17 25.06 18.33 7.18
N HIS A 18 24.50 18.96 6.15
CA HIS A 18 25.15 19.29 4.90
C HIS A 18 25.18 20.80 4.67
N SER A 19 26.33 21.31 4.23
CA SER A 19 26.46 22.73 3.85
C SER A 19 25.48 23.08 2.73
N GLY A 20 24.66 24.10 2.95
CA GLY A 20 23.71 24.55 1.93
C GLY A 20 24.39 25.01 0.64
N GLU A 21 25.66 25.50 0.72
CA GLU A 21 26.45 25.85 -0.44
C GLU A 21 26.91 24.63 -1.24
N ASP A 22 27.37 23.58 -0.53
CA ASP A 22 27.86 22.37 -1.18
C ASP A 22 26.71 21.58 -1.83
N VAL A 23 25.56 21.50 -1.15
CA VAL A 23 24.34 20.88 -1.73
C VAL A 23 23.90 21.66 -2.97
N ALA A 24 23.80 22.98 -2.89
CA ALA A 24 23.40 23.82 -4.02
C ALA A 24 24.39 23.67 -5.21
N ARG A 25 25.70 23.70 -4.94
CA ARG A 25 26.75 23.49 -5.94
C ARG A 25 26.63 22.11 -6.60
N SER A 26 26.43 21.05 -5.82
CA SER A 26 26.28 19.68 -6.34
C SER A 26 25.04 19.51 -7.24
N LEU A 27 24.04 20.36 -7.09
CA LEU A 27 22.81 20.36 -7.88
C LEU A 27 22.84 21.39 -9.02
N GLY A 28 23.95 22.15 -9.19
CA GLY A 28 24.07 23.22 -10.18
C GLY A 28 23.07 24.37 -9.96
N ARG A 29 22.78 24.70 -8.69
CA ARG A 29 21.81 25.72 -8.30
C ARG A 29 22.40 26.71 -7.31
N SER A 30 21.72 27.87 -7.14
CA SER A 30 22.08 28.82 -6.10
C SER A 30 21.58 28.35 -4.72
N ARG A 31 22.23 28.83 -3.65
CA ARG A 31 21.79 28.58 -2.27
C ARG A 31 20.36 29.10 -2.02
N ALA A 32 19.99 30.25 -2.63
CA ALA A 32 18.64 30.78 -2.52
C ALA A 32 17.60 29.83 -3.15
N THR A 33 17.90 29.31 -4.34
CA THR A 33 17.03 28.33 -5.04
C THR A 33 16.89 27.04 -4.23
N LEU A 34 17.97 26.53 -3.63
CA LEU A 34 17.93 25.38 -2.74
C LEU A 34 17.05 25.66 -1.51
N SER A 35 17.25 26.80 -0.86
CA SER A 35 16.45 27.19 0.33
C SER A 35 14.96 27.23 0.01
N GLU A 36 14.58 27.78 -1.14
CA GLU A 36 13.19 27.84 -1.58
C GLU A 36 12.61 26.44 -1.86
N ALA A 37 13.40 25.56 -2.49
CA ALA A 37 12.98 24.18 -2.73
C ALA A 37 12.77 23.41 -1.41
N LEU A 38 13.62 23.61 -0.41
CA LEU A 38 13.53 22.93 0.89
C LEU A 38 12.37 23.42 1.77
N LYS A 39 11.87 24.65 1.59
CA LYS A 39 10.67 25.15 2.29
C LYS A 39 9.42 24.31 2.04
N ARG A 40 9.40 23.55 0.96
CA ARG A 40 8.27 22.68 0.59
C ARG A 40 8.34 21.28 1.22
N ALA A 41 9.41 20.94 1.92
CA ALA A 41 9.56 19.63 2.56
C ALA A 41 8.43 19.28 3.57
N PRO A 42 7.88 20.23 4.36
CA PRO A 42 6.75 19.94 5.23
C PRO A 42 5.50 19.43 4.49
N GLU A 43 5.27 19.84 3.24
CA GLU A 43 4.16 19.34 2.41
C GLU A 43 4.30 17.83 2.11
N LEU A 44 5.53 17.29 2.18
CA LEU A 44 5.85 15.86 2.03
C LEU A 44 5.84 15.09 3.37
N GLY A 45 5.53 15.78 4.48
CA GLY A 45 5.64 15.22 5.82
C GLY A 45 7.08 15.11 6.33
N VAL A 46 8.01 15.94 5.80
CA VAL A 46 9.44 15.90 6.14
C VAL A 46 9.84 17.16 6.90
N GLU A 47 10.40 16.97 8.09
CA GLU A 47 10.98 18.03 8.90
C GLU A 47 12.46 18.26 8.56
N ILE A 48 12.85 19.53 8.38
CA ILE A 48 14.22 19.93 8.09
C ILE A 48 14.72 20.94 9.12
N PHE A 49 15.86 20.64 9.72
CA PHE A 49 16.60 21.62 10.54
C PHE A 49 17.53 22.46 9.66
N SER A 50 17.46 23.78 9.82
CA SER A 50 18.37 24.74 9.21
C SER A 50 19.16 25.46 10.29
N VAL A 51 20.48 25.25 10.36
CA VAL A 51 21.35 25.81 11.40
C VAL A 51 22.45 26.64 10.74
N ARG A 52 22.57 27.93 11.18
CA ARG A 52 23.61 28.80 10.67
C ARG A 52 25.01 28.22 10.93
N GLY A 53 25.82 28.17 9.90
CA GLY A 53 27.20 27.60 9.95
C GLY A 53 27.25 26.07 9.83
N LYS A 54 26.14 25.33 10.02
CA LYS A 54 26.09 23.87 9.84
C LYS A 54 25.36 23.45 8.55
N GLY A 55 24.39 24.24 8.08
CA GLY A 55 23.59 23.94 6.90
C GLY A 55 22.26 23.28 7.21
N TYR A 56 21.84 22.31 6.39
CA TYR A 56 20.55 21.63 6.46
C TYR A 56 20.71 20.17 6.88
N ARG A 57 19.72 19.64 7.61
CA ARG A 57 19.63 18.25 8.02
C ARG A 57 18.18 17.82 8.07
N LEU A 58 17.84 16.60 7.64
CA LEU A 58 16.54 15.98 7.94
C LEU A 58 16.45 15.64 9.44
N ALA A 59 15.25 15.76 10.02
CA ALA A 59 15.02 15.30 11.39
C ALA A 59 15.34 13.81 11.55
N GLU A 60 14.91 13.00 10.57
CA GLU A 60 15.20 11.57 10.48
C GLU A 60 15.77 11.22 9.10
N PRO A 61 16.64 10.19 9.00
CA PRO A 61 17.09 9.67 7.72
C PRO A 61 15.93 9.14 6.88
N ILE A 62 15.99 9.35 5.57
CA ILE A 62 15.00 8.84 4.61
C ILE A 62 15.67 7.86 3.65
N GLU A 63 15.12 6.65 3.55
CA GLU A 63 15.51 5.71 2.52
C GLU A 63 14.63 5.89 1.29
N PHE A 64 15.22 6.30 0.16
CA PHE A 64 14.56 6.32 -1.14
C PHE A 64 14.57 4.93 -1.78
N LEU A 65 13.60 4.67 -2.65
CA LEU A 65 13.54 3.42 -3.41
C LEU A 65 14.70 3.34 -4.43
N ASP A 66 15.42 2.24 -4.42
CA ASP A 66 16.44 1.91 -5.41
C ASP A 66 15.84 1.00 -6.50
N ALA A 67 15.41 1.61 -7.61
CA ALA A 67 14.81 0.90 -8.73
C ALA A 67 15.73 -0.19 -9.30
N ALA A 68 17.05 0.01 -9.28
CA ALA A 68 18.01 -0.97 -9.79
C ALA A 68 18.13 -2.18 -8.85
N ASP A 69 18.15 -1.96 -7.54
CA ASP A 69 18.14 -3.05 -6.55
C ASP A 69 16.84 -3.86 -6.64
N ILE A 70 15.70 -3.18 -6.71
CA ILE A 70 14.39 -3.83 -6.84
C ILE A 70 14.33 -4.67 -8.13
N ALA A 71 14.74 -4.11 -9.26
CA ALA A 71 14.75 -4.82 -10.55
C ALA A 71 15.65 -6.07 -10.51
N ARG A 72 16.79 -6.02 -9.82
CA ARG A 72 17.66 -7.21 -9.62
C ARG A 72 16.94 -8.31 -8.86
N ARG A 73 16.17 -7.97 -7.82
CA ARG A 73 15.40 -8.92 -6.98
C ARG A 73 14.20 -9.51 -7.72
N LEU A 74 13.64 -8.78 -8.68
CA LEU A 74 12.47 -9.17 -9.46
C LEU A 74 12.78 -9.94 -10.76
N ARG A 75 14.05 -10.27 -11.05
CA ARG A 75 14.48 -10.90 -12.32
C ARG A 75 13.71 -12.16 -12.71
N ALA A 76 13.22 -12.92 -11.74
CA ALA A 76 12.43 -14.14 -11.96
C ALA A 76 10.94 -13.87 -12.14
N THR A 77 10.49 -12.62 -12.16
CA THR A 77 9.08 -12.25 -12.30
C THR A 77 8.83 -11.52 -13.61
N ALA A 78 7.56 -11.47 -14.04
CA ALA A 78 7.13 -10.67 -15.18
C ALA A 78 6.90 -9.18 -14.84
N VAL A 79 7.20 -8.74 -13.60
CA VAL A 79 6.94 -7.38 -13.13
C VAL A 79 7.96 -6.40 -13.70
N ARG A 80 7.47 -5.30 -14.25
CA ARG A 80 8.24 -4.17 -14.79
C ARG A 80 7.96 -2.94 -13.95
N LEU A 81 8.89 -2.56 -13.11
CA LEU A 81 8.75 -1.46 -12.17
C LEU A 81 9.27 -0.14 -12.74
N GLU A 82 8.45 0.89 -12.62
CA GLU A 82 8.84 2.30 -12.68
C GLU A 82 8.71 2.92 -11.29
N VAL A 83 9.70 3.71 -10.87
CA VAL A 83 9.68 4.47 -9.61
C VAL A 83 9.69 5.95 -9.95
N VAL A 84 8.71 6.69 -9.42
CA VAL A 84 8.60 8.14 -9.58
C VAL A 84 8.71 8.85 -8.25
N ASP A 85 9.24 10.07 -8.24
CA ASP A 85 9.35 10.87 -7.02
C ASP A 85 7.98 11.31 -6.51
N GLU A 86 7.13 11.81 -7.41
CA GLU A 86 5.82 12.36 -7.09
C GLU A 86 4.79 12.01 -8.17
N ILE A 87 3.59 11.67 -7.73
CA ILE A 87 2.42 11.51 -8.59
C ILE A 87 1.16 11.87 -7.80
N ASP A 88 0.05 12.13 -8.47
CA ASP A 88 -1.28 12.24 -7.84
C ASP A 88 -1.70 10.91 -7.21
N SER A 89 -1.76 9.85 -8.03
CA SER A 89 -2.08 8.49 -7.61
C SER A 89 -1.50 7.47 -8.58
N THR A 90 -0.76 6.50 -8.05
CA THR A 90 -0.25 5.37 -8.84
C THR A 90 -1.38 4.57 -9.50
N SER A 91 -2.51 4.39 -8.78
CA SER A 91 -3.68 3.68 -9.31
C SER A 91 -4.34 4.45 -10.45
N THR A 92 -4.55 5.76 -10.30
CA THR A 92 -5.13 6.61 -11.36
C THR A 92 -4.27 6.59 -12.62
N ARG A 93 -2.96 6.74 -12.47
CA ARG A 93 -2.03 6.70 -13.58
C ARG A 93 -2.04 5.35 -14.29
N LEU A 94 -2.03 4.27 -13.51
CA LEU A 94 -1.97 2.91 -14.05
C LEU A 94 -3.29 2.49 -14.73
N LEU A 95 -4.45 2.99 -14.28
CA LEU A 95 -5.73 2.84 -14.98
C LEU A 95 -5.67 3.47 -16.39
N GLY A 96 -5.11 4.67 -16.51
CA GLY A 96 -4.90 5.32 -17.81
C GLY A 96 -3.95 4.51 -18.70
N MET A 97 -2.86 3.98 -18.14
CA MET A 97 -1.92 3.12 -18.88
C MET A 97 -2.57 1.79 -19.30
N ALA A 98 -3.42 1.23 -18.45
CA ALA A 98 -4.18 0.01 -18.75
C ALA A 98 -5.11 0.21 -19.95
N ALA A 99 -5.84 1.34 -20.01
CA ALA A 99 -6.70 1.74 -21.11
C ALA A 99 -5.89 1.98 -22.40
N ALA A 100 -4.65 2.46 -22.28
CA ALA A 100 -3.72 2.64 -23.41
C ALA A 100 -2.99 1.34 -23.83
N GLY A 101 -3.36 0.18 -23.28
CA GLY A 101 -2.82 -1.11 -23.69
C GLY A 101 -1.52 -1.53 -22.99
N ALA A 102 -1.14 -0.91 -21.86
CA ALA A 102 0.03 -1.34 -21.10
C ALA A 102 -0.02 -2.84 -20.77
N PRO A 103 1.12 -3.57 -20.83
CA PRO A 103 1.14 -5.02 -20.63
C PRO A 103 0.89 -5.41 -19.16
N SER A 104 0.48 -6.67 -18.93
CA SER A 104 0.41 -7.29 -17.61
C SER A 104 1.78 -7.21 -16.92
N GLY A 105 1.80 -7.06 -15.60
CA GLY A 105 3.02 -6.91 -14.82
C GLY A 105 3.60 -5.48 -14.80
N THR A 106 2.97 -4.50 -15.46
CA THR A 106 3.37 -3.09 -15.35
C THR A 106 3.11 -2.60 -13.92
N CYS A 107 4.14 -2.07 -13.28
CA CYS A 107 4.09 -1.58 -11.91
C CYS A 107 4.60 -0.15 -11.82
N LEU A 108 3.90 0.68 -11.07
CA LEU A 108 4.29 2.05 -10.75
C LEU A 108 4.36 2.23 -9.24
N ALA A 109 5.53 2.58 -8.72
CA ALA A 109 5.72 2.96 -7.33
C ALA A 109 6.05 4.45 -7.23
N ALA A 110 5.61 5.10 -6.15
CA ALA A 110 5.87 6.51 -5.91
C ALA A 110 6.50 6.72 -4.54
N GLU A 111 7.46 7.64 -4.47
CA GLU A 111 8.00 8.09 -3.19
C GLU A 111 6.94 8.87 -2.41
N TRP A 112 6.09 9.62 -3.11
CA TRP A 112 5.00 10.37 -2.52
C TRP A 112 3.80 10.53 -3.47
N GLN A 113 2.59 10.45 -2.92
CA GLN A 113 1.33 10.68 -3.63
C GLN A 113 0.61 11.89 -3.07
N SER A 114 0.26 12.88 -3.92
CA SER A 114 -0.49 14.07 -3.52
C SER A 114 -1.99 13.83 -3.36
N ALA A 115 -2.53 12.78 -4.00
CA ALA A 115 -3.94 12.42 -3.98
C ALA A 115 -4.11 10.90 -3.93
N GLY A 116 -3.42 10.25 -2.97
CA GLY A 116 -3.52 8.81 -2.75
C GLY A 116 -4.96 8.37 -2.52
N ARG A 117 -5.38 7.24 -3.12
CA ARG A 117 -6.76 6.77 -3.15
C ARG A 117 -6.97 5.53 -2.30
N GLY A 118 -8.09 5.52 -1.60
CA GLY A 118 -8.66 4.35 -0.92
C GLY A 118 -10.04 4.01 -1.44
N ARG A 119 -10.67 2.97 -0.89
CA ARG A 119 -12.04 2.58 -1.25
C ARG A 119 -13.06 3.64 -0.82
N ARG A 120 -14.17 3.73 -1.59
CA ARG A 120 -15.32 4.61 -1.28
C ARG A 120 -14.95 6.08 -1.16
N GLY A 121 -14.03 6.55 -1.99
CA GLY A 121 -13.61 7.95 -2.01
C GLY A 121 -12.73 8.38 -0.83
N ARG A 122 -12.28 7.46 0.02
CA ARG A 122 -11.31 7.78 1.07
C ARG A 122 -9.94 8.07 0.48
N SER A 123 -9.18 8.92 1.15
CA SER A 123 -7.79 9.19 0.81
C SER A 123 -6.86 8.18 1.47
N TRP A 124 -5.72 7.92 0.82
CA TRP A 124 -4.56 7.29 1.42
C TRP A 124 -3.55 8.37 1.78
N VAL A 125 -3.23 8.48 3.07
CA VAL A 125 -2.20 9.43 3.54
C VAL A 125 -0.83 8.88 3.15
N SER A 126 -0.04 9.68 2.43
CA SER A 126 1.30 9.32 1.98
C SER A 126 2.31 10.31 2.55
N SER A 127 3.39 9.80 3.14
CA SER A 127 4.52 10.61 3.59
C SER A 127 5.82 10.08 2.97
N LEU A 128 6.72 10.99 2.63
CA LEU A 128 8.00 10.65 2.01
C LEU A 128 8.85 9.83 3.00
N GLY A 129 9.28 8.65 2.58
CA GLY A 129 10.00 7.72 3.44
C GLY A 129 9.13 6.98 4.48
N GLY A 130 7.94 7.51 4.81
CA GLY A 130 7.03 6.93 5.81
C GLY A 130 5.99 5.98 5.24
N SER A 131 5.74 6.06 3.95
CA SER A 131 4.81 5.17 3.23
C SER A 131 5.52 4.43 2.11
N LEU A 132 5.04 3.23 1.79
CA LEU A 132 5.41 2.49 0.59
C LEU A 132 4.15 2.33 -0.25
N THR A 133 4.07 3.04 -1.38
CA THR A 133 2.87 3.10 -2.23
C THR A 133 3.20 2.71 -3.65
N PHE A 134 2.44 1.76 -4.17
CA PHE A 134 2.59 1.29 -5.55
C PHE A 134 1.26 0.75 -6.09
N SER A 135 1.19 0.61 -7.40
CA SER A 135 0.11 -0.10 -8.09
C SER A 135 0.68 -1.07 -9.11
N LEU A 136 0.03 -2.23 -9.26
CA LEU A 136 0.38 -3.28 -10.20
C LEU A 136 -0.79 -3.52 -11.14
N LEU A 137 -0.54 -3.52 -12.44
CA LEU A 137 -1.50 -3.89 -13.48
C LEU A 137 -1.37 -5.37 -13.78
N TRP A 138 -2.52 -6.07 -13.75
CA TRP A 138 -2.60 -7.47 -14.13
C TRP A 138 -3.75 -7.71 -15.11
N ARG A 139 -3.48 -8.47 -16.17
CA ARG A 139 -4.47 -8.85 -17.17
C ARG A 139 -4.83 -10.30 -16.98
N PHE A 140 -6.13 -10.59 -16.96
CA PHE A 140 -6.69 -11.91 -16.83
C PHE A 140 -7.38 -12.29 -18.12
N GLU A 141 -7.20 -13.54 -18.56
CA GLU A 141 -7.90 -14.09 -19.74
C GLU A 141 -9.39 -14.33 -19.44
N ARG A 142 -9.76 -14.38 -18.18
CA ARG A 142 -11.13 -14.58 -17.71
C ARG A 142 -11.84 -13.26 -17.42
N GLY A 143 -13.18 -13.30 -17.46
CA GLY A 143 -14.03 -12.13 -17.23
C GLY A 143 -14.03 -11.60 -15.80
N ALA A 144 -14.54 -10.39 -15.64
CA ALA A 144 -14.61 -9.68 -14.37
C ALA A 144 -15.37 -10.47 -13.26
N GLY A 145 -16.32 -11.35 -13.66
CA GLY A 145 -17.00 -12.24 -12.71
C GLY A 145 -16.07 -13.24 -12.02
N HIS A 146 -14.94 -13.58 -12.62
CA HIS A 146 -13.93 -14.48 -12.02
C HIS A 146 -13.05 -13.79 -10.98
N LEU A 147 -13.06 -12.47 -10.92
CA LEU A 147 -12.21 -11.68 -10.02
C LEU A 147 -12.78 -11.57 -8.58
N ALA A 148 -13.88 -12.27 -8.29
CA ALA A 148 -14.42 -12.36 -6.95
C ALA A 148 -13.36 -12.91 -5.97
N GLY A 149 -13.16 -12.23 -4.83
CA GLY A 149 -12.13 -12.59 -3.85
C GLY A 149 -10.68 -12.15 -4.21
N LEU A 150 -10.44 -11.47 -5.35
CA LEU A 150 -9.10 -11.01 -5.74
C LEU A 150 -8.46 -10.12 -4.66
N SER A 151 -9.22 -9.18 -4.07
CA SER A 151 -8.71 -8.32 -2.99
C SER A 151 -8.24 -9.13 -1.77
N LEU A 152 -8.93 -10.22 -1.46
CA LEU A 152 -8.56 -11.13 -0.36
C LEU A 152 -7.28 -11.89 -0.68
N SER A 153 -7.15 -12.39 -1.91
CA SER A 153 -5.93 -13.06 -2.40
C SER A 153 -4.72 -12.12 -2.32
N VAL A 154 -4.88 -10.88 -2.78
CA VAL A 154 -3.86 -9.82 -2.64
C VAL A 154 -3.51 -9.58 -1.16
N GLY A 155 -4.50 -9.60 -0.26
CA GLY A 155 -4.27 -9.51 1.19
C GLY A 155 -3.37 -10.59 1.73
N VAL A 156 -3.55 -11.84 1.27
CA VAL A 156 -2.68 -12.98 1.63
C VAL A 156 -1.25 -12.76 1.12
N ALA A 157 -1.08 -12.31 -0.13
CA ALA A 157 0.25 -12.02 -0.68
C ALA A 157 0.98 -10.94 0.12
N VAL A 158 0.29 -9.83 0.42
CA VAL A 158 0.87 -8.72 1.21
C VAL A 158 1.24 -9.22 2.62
N ALA A 159 0.38 -10.00 3.28
CA ALA A 159 0.66 -10.53 4.60
C ALA A 159 1.87 -11.49 4.59
N ARG A 160 1.97 -12.37 3.61
CA ARG A 160 3.11 -13.29 3.44
C ARG A 160 4.42 -12.53 3.23
N ALA A 161 4.43 -11.54 2.33
CA ALA A 161 5.62 -10.73 2.05
C ALA A 161 6.09 -9.96 3.29
N LEU A 162 5.17 -9.33 4.02
CA LEU A 162 5.47 -8.63 5.26
C LEU A 162 6.07 -9.57 6.31
N SER A 163 5.44 -10.74 6.52
CA SER A 163 5.93 -11.75 7.47
C SER A 163 7.30 -12.30 7.07
N ALA A 164 7.54 -12.58 5.78
CA ALA A 164 8.84 -13.03 5.25
C ALA A 164 9.94 -11.97 5.43
N CYS A 165 9.57 -10.68 5.48
CA CYS A 165 10.46 -9.56 5.78
C CYS A 165 10.64 -9.28 7.28
N GLY A 166 10.17 -10.15 8.17
CA GLY A 166 10.35 -10.02 9.62
C GLY A 166 9.32 -9.15 10.33
N VAL A 167 8.22 -8.78 9.67
CA VAL A 167 7.11 -8.08 10.31
C VAL A 167 6.26 -9.09 11.08
N GLU A 168 6.06 -8.84 12.37
CA GLU A 168 5.40 -9.77 13.27
C GLU A 168 3.88 -9.56 13.33
N ARG A 169 3.13 -10.63 13.69
CA ARG A 169 1.69 -10.60 13.96
C ARG A 169 0.85 -10.05 12.82
N VAL A 170 1.31 -10.25 11.59
CA VAL A 170 0.60 -9.81 10.38
C VAL A 170 -0.64 -10.66 10.17
N GLN A 171 -1.78 -10.02 10.03
CA GLN A 171 -3.09 -10.61 9.79
C GLN A 171 -3.84 -9.85 8.69
N VAL A 172 -4.86 -10.47 8.12
CA VAL A 172 -5.75 -9.81 7.16
C VAL A 172 -7.05 -9.40 7.84
N LYS A 173 -7.62 -8.29 7.38
CA LYS A 173 -8.96 -7.84 7.79
C LYS A 173 -9.82 -7.67 6.56
N TRP A 174 -10.96 -8.37 6.54
CA TRP A 174 -11.94 -8.23 5.47
C TRP A 174 -12.45 -6.77 5.36
N PRO A 175 -12.61 -6.22 4.14
CA PRO A 175 -12.42 -6.92 2.86
C PRO A 175 -11.05 -6.65 2.20
N ASN A 176 -10.21 -5.75 2.71
CA ASN A 176 -9.08 -5.24 1.95
C ASN A 176 -7.93 -4.64 2.78
N ASP A 177 -7.89 -4.89 4.07
CA ASP A 177 -6.84 -4.36 4.93
C ASP A 177 -5.91 -5.48 5.43
N VAL A 178 -4.65 -5.15 5.61
CA VAL A 178 -3.69 -5.92 6.38
C VAL A 178 -3.46 -5.20 7.69
N VAL A 179 -3.47 -5.94 8.78
CA VAL A 179 -3.38 -5.39 10.14
C VAL A 179 -2.29 -6.10 10.94
N ALA A 180 -1.78 -5.44 11.97
CA ALA A 180 -1.05 -6.06 13.05
C ALA A 180 -1.65 -5.56 14.37
N GLU A 181 -1.98 -6.48 15.29
CA GLU A 181 -2.64 -6.17 16.56
C GLU A 181 -3.91 -5.31 16.38
N PHE A 182 -4.74 -5.65 15.40
CA PHE A 182 -5.97 -4.92 15.02
C PHE A 182 -5.77 -3.48 14.53
N ARG A 183 -4.52 -3.02 14.38
CA ARG A 183 -4.17 -1.73 13.80
C ARG A 183 -3.81 -1.88 12.33
N LYS A 184 -4.26 -0.96 11.49
CA LYS A 184 -4.02 -1.04 10.06
C LYS A 184 -2.55 -0.83 9.73
N LEU A 185 -1.97 -1.82 9.05
CA LEU A 185 -0.58 -1.83 8.56
C LEU A 185 -0.52 -1.55 7.06
N ALA A 186 -1.47 -2.10 6.29
CA ALA A 186 -1.56 -1.84 4.85
C ALA A 186 -3.02 -1.81 4.38
N GLY A 187 -3.25 -1.14 3.25
CA GLY A 187 -4.53 -1.07 2.57
C GLY A 187 -4.40 -1.47 1.10
N ILE A 188 -5.42 -2.13 0.59
CA ILE A 188 -5.48 -2.65 -0.78
C ILE A 188 -6.66 -2.01 -1.50
N LEU A 189 -6.42 -1.53 -2.72
CA LEU A 189 -7.44 -1.01 -3.62
C LEU A 189 -7.37 -1.79 -4.93
N VAL A 190 -8.37 -2.61 -5.22
CA VAL A 190 -8.49 -3.31 -6.51
C VAL A 190 -9.56 -2.62 -7.34
N GLU A 191 -9.18 -2.14 -8.50
CA GLU A 191 -10.06 -1.55 -9.50
C GLU A 191 -10.00 -2.42 -10.75
N THR A 192 -11.16 -2.87 -11.22
CA THR A 192 -11.26 -3.80 -12.33
C THR A 192 -12.02 -3.18 -13.50
N SER A 193 -11.63 -3.55 -14.71
CA SER A 193 -12.32 -3.22 -15.96
C SER A 193 -12.27 -4.42 -16.91
N GLY A 194 -13.19 -4.45 -17.87
CA GLY A 194 -13.32 -5.55 -18.83
C GLY A 194 -14.75 -6.07 -18.91
N GLU A 195 -14.95 -7.08 -19.74
CA GLU A 195 -16.25 -7.71 -19.94
C GLU A 195 -16.54 -8.75 -18.85
N MET A 196 -17.81 -9.07 -18.63
CA MET A 196 -18.20 -10.08 -17.64
C MET A 196 -17.66 -11.49 -17.95
N GLN A 197 -17.55 -11.84 -19.24
CA GLN A 197 -17.10 -13.15 -19.71
C GLN A 197 -15.85 -13.10 -20.60
N GLY A 198 -15.39 -11.91 -20.99
CA GLY A 198 -14.18 -11.68 -21.78
C GLY A 198 -12.97 -11.35 -20.91
N PRO A 199 -11.81 -11.04 -21.53
CA PRO A 199 -10.62 -10.64 -20.79
C PRO A 199 -10.87 -9.46 -19.87
N SER A 200 -10.25 -9.49 -18.70
CA SER A 200 -10.38 -8.44 -17.70
C SER A 200 -9.02 -7.91 -17.25
N VAL A 201 -9.05 -6.72 -16.67
CA VAL A 201 -7.86 -6.02 -16.19
C VAL A 201 -8.10 -5.62 -14.74
N ALA A 202 -7.13 -5.84 -13.88
CA ALA A 202 -7.11 -5.31 -12.54
C ALA A 202 -5.93 -4.35 -12.36
N VAL A 203 -6.20 -3.20 -11.76
CA VAL A 203 -5.18 -2.31 -11.18
C VAL A 203 -5.24 -2.48 -9.67
N ILE A 204 -4.17 -3.00 -9.11
CA ILE A 204 -4.04 -3.39 -7.70
C ILE A 204 -3.16 -2.37 -7.02
N GLY A 205 -3.76 -1.40 -6.32
CA GLY A 205 -3.08 -0.42 -5.49
C GLY A 205 -2.81 -1.00 -4.10
N VAL A 206 -1.58 -0.86 -3.62
CA VAL A 206 -1.16 -1.24 -2.27
C VAL A 206 -0.46 -0.07 -1.62
N GLY A 207 -0.94 0.30 -0.42
CA GLY A 207 -0.27 1.23 0.45
C GLY A 207 0.14 0.52 1.74
N VAL A 208 1.42 0.61 2.11
CA VAL A 208 1.95 0.06 3.37
C VAL A 208 2.45 1.21 4.22
N ASN A 209 2.06 1.24 5.48
CA ASN A 209 2.63 2.12 6.48
C ASN A 209 4.02 1.57 6.82
N TYR A 210 5.07 2.31 6.44
CA TYR A 210 6.44 1.84 6.65
C TYR A 210 7.06 2.41 7.93
N ARG A 211 6.98 3.73 8.10
CA ARG A 211 7.41 4.47 9.30
C ARG A 211 6.60 5.75 9.37
N LEU A 212 5.50 5.74 10.11
CA LEU A 212 4.61 6.88 10.21
C LEU A 212 5.17 7.94 11.15
N GLY A 213 5.38 9.15 10.64
CA GLY A 213 5.68 10.32 11.45
C GLY A 213 4.40 10.93 12.07
N GLU A 214 4.58 11.81 13.05
CA GLU A 214 3.47 12.48 13.77
C GLU A 214 2.47 13.15 12.82
N HIS A 215 2.96 13.88 11.83
CA HIS A 215 2.12 14.55 10.84
C HIS A 215 1.19 13.59 10.07
N ALA A 216 1.66 12.38 9.72
CA ALA A 216 0.82 11.37 9.08
C ALA A 216 -0.21 10.79 10.06
N LEU A 217 0.18 10.57 11.32
CA LEU A 217 -0.70 10.04 12.37
C LEU A 217 -1.86 10.99 12.67
N GLU A 218 -1.64 12.30 12.66
CA GLU A 218 -2.68 13.32 12.87
C GLU A 218 -3.76 13.33 11.77
N GLN A 219 -3.41 12.89 10.56
CA GLN A 219 -4.33 12.87 9.41
C GLN A 219 -5.12 11.56 9.28
N ILE A 220 -4.79 10.52 10.06
CA ILE A 220 -5.40 9.20 9.96
C ILE A 220 -6.41 9.01 11.09
N ASP A 221 -7.69 8.89 10.74
CA ASP A 221 -8.84 8.80 11.67
C ASP A 221 -9.12 7.39 12.21
N GLN A 222 -8.20 6.43 12.04
CA GLN A 222 -8.37 5.04 12.48
C GLN A 222 -7.10 4.50 13.14
N PRO A 223 -7.22 3.45 13.97
CA PRO A 223 -6.05 2.81 14.56
C PRO A 223 -5.10 2.27 13.48
N VAL A 224 -3.85 2.76 13.47
CA VAL A 224 -2.81 2.36 12.53
C VAL A 224 -1.55 1.91 13.26
N THR A 225 -0.74 1.14 12.56
CA THR A 225 0.64 0.80 12.91
C THR A 225 1.49 0.82 11.64
N ASP A 226 2.79 0.60 11.77
CA ASP A 226 3.72 0.58 10.66
C ASP A 226 4.75 -0.55 10.78
N VAL A 227 5.51 -0.77 9.72
CA VAL A 227 6.55 -1.81 9.65
C VAL A 227 7.63 -1.58 10.69
N ALA A 228 8.02 -0.31 10.94
CA ALA A 228 9.08 0.00 11.89
C ALA A 228 8.71 -0.35 13.33
N HIS A 229 7.42 -0.31 13.68
CA HIS A 229 6.91 -0.74 14.99
C HIS A 229 6.73 -2.26 15.11
N CYS A 230 6.43 -2.94 13.99
CA CYS A 230 6.05 -4.35 14.00
C CYS A 230 7.21 -5.30 13.63
N ALA A 231 8.36 -4.79 13.20
CA ALA A 231 9.51 -5.61 12.81
C ALA A 231 10.63 -5.49 13.84
N SER A 232 11.22 -6.61 14.23
CA SER A 232 12.40 -6.65 15.09
C SER A 232 13.64 -6.07 14.39
N THR A 233 13.72 -6.24 13.08
CA THR A 233 14.69 -5.59 12.19
C THR A 233 13.93 -5.01 11.01
N VAL A 234 13.95 -3.69 10.87
CA VAL A 234 13.20 -3.01 9.82
C VAL A 234 13.83 -3.34 8.46
N PRO A 235 13.10 -4.00 7.55
CA PRO A 235 13.61 -4.30 6.21
C PRO A 235 13.79 -3.00 5.42
N SER A 236 14.74 -2.94 4.48
CA SER A 236 14.83 -1.79 3.60
C SER A 236 13.56 -1.64 2.74
N ARG A 237 13.19 -0.39 2.41
CA ARG A 237 12.01 -0.11 1.58
C ARG A 237 12.07 -0.82 0.23
N SER A 238 13.26 -0.86 -0.36
CA SER A 238 13.51 -1.54 -1.65
C SER A 238 13.35 -3.05 -1.54
N ALA A 239 13.89 -3.67 -0.48
CA ALA A 239 13.74 -5.10 -0.25
C ALA A 239 12.27 -5.49 0.01
N LEU A 240 11.57 -4.69 0.82
CA LEU A 240 10.16 -4.91 1.11
C LEU A 240 9.29 -4.78 -0.15
N LEU A 241 9.51 -3.75 -0.98
CA LEU A 241 8.78 -3.59 -2.24
C LEU A 241 9.00 -4.77 -3.18
N ALA A 242 10.24 -5.23 -3.31
CA ALA A 242 10.57 -6.39 -4.14
C ALA A 242 9.87 -7.67 -3.63
N ALA A 243 9.85 -7.91 -2.32
CA ALA A 243 9.16 -9.07 -1.72
C ALA A 243 7.64 -9.00 -1.96
N LEU A 244 7.01 -7.82 -1.76
CA LEU A 244 5.60 -7.60 -2.05
C LEU A 244 5.26 -7.88 -3.52
N LEU A 245 6.05 -7.39 -4.45
CA LEU A 245 5.82 -7.58 -5.89
C LEU A 245 6.04 -9.05 -6.32
N ALA A 246 7.00 -9.75 -5.73
CA ALA A 246 7.23 -11.16 -6.01
C ALA A 246 6.07 -12.03 -5.53
N GLU A 247 5.59 -11.83 -4.30
CA GLU A 247 4.43 -12.53 -3.76
C GLU A 247 3.14 -12.21 -4.53
N LEU A 248 2.94 -10.94 -4.93
CA LEU A 248 1.82 -10.55 -5.77
C LEU A 248 1.85 -11.26 -7.12
N ALA A 249 2.99 -11.29 -7.81
CA ALA A 249 3.11 -11.99 -9.08
C ALA A 249 2.80 -13.48 -8.96
N SER A 250 3.27 -14.12 -7.88
CA SER A 250 3.00 -15.53 -7.59
C SER A 250 1.51 -15.80 -7.36
N ILE A 251 0.89 -15.03 -6.46
CA ILE A 251 -0.52 -15.26 -6.10
C ILE A 251 -1.48 -14.90 -7.24
N LEU A 252 -1.16 -13.90 -8.05
CA LEU A 252 -1.98 -13.52 -9.20
C LEU A 252 -1.93 -14.57 -10.31
N SER A 253 -0.79 -15.20 -10.53
CA SER A 253 -0.67 -16.34 -11.45
C SER A 253 -1.44 -17.56 -10.96
N GLU A 254 -1.45 -17.84 -9.66
CA GLU A 254 -2.29 -18.90 -9.08
C GLU A 254 -3.78 -18.56 -9.18
N PHE A 255 -4.14 -17.31 -8.88
CA PHE A 255 -5.52 -16.83 -8.95
C PHE A 255 -6.10 -16.91 -10.36
N GLU A 256 -5.31 -16.65 -11.41
CA GLU A 256 -5.70 -16.79 -12.81
C GLU A 256 -6.32 -18.19 -13.10
N SER A 257 -5.69 -19.22 -12.58
CA SER A 257 -6.10 -20.61 -12.85
C SER A 257 -7.15 -21.13 -11.89
N ARG A 258 -7.06 -20.80 -10.61
CA ARG A 258 -7.78 -21.44 -9.51
C ARG A 258 -8.73 -20.52 -8.73
N GLY A 259 -8.63 -19.19 -8.95
CA GLY A 259 -9.43 -18.19 -8.23
C GLY A 259 -9.14 -18.12 -6.73
N PHE A 260 -9.99 -17.42 -5.99
CA PHE A 260 -9.87 -17.27 -4.54
C PHE A 260 -9.92 -18.61 -3.75
N PRO A 261 -10.68 -19.65 -4.16
CA PRO A 261 -10.67 -20.93 -3.46
C PRO A 261 -9.29 -21.51 -3.20
N ALA A 262 -8.29 -21.26 -4.05
CA ALA A 262 -6.92 -21.76 -3.86
C ALA A 262 -6.23 -21.20 -2.60
N VAL A 263 -6.58 -19.99 -2.19
CA VAL A 263 -5.95 -19.29 -1.04
C VAL A 263 -6.92 -19.05 0.11
N ARG A 264 -8.16 -19.53 0.00
CA ARG A 264 -9.22 -19.32 1.00
C ARG A 264 -8.81 -19.78 2.40
N ASP A 265 -8.24 -20.95 2.54
CA ASP A 265 -7.84 -21.50 3.83
C ASP A 265 -6.67 -20.70 4.44
N ALA A 266 -5.71 -20.26 3.62
CA ALA A 266 -4.65 -19.37 4.05
C ALA A 266 -5.21 -18.02 4.53
N TRP A 267 -6.21 -17.48 3.82
CA TRP A 267 -6.89 -16.25 4.22
C TRP A 267 -7.60 -16.40 5.56
N ARG A 268 -8.36 -17.52 5.76
CA ARG A 268 -9.04 -17.81 7.03
C ARG A 268 -8.06 -17.89 8.20
N ALA A 269 -6.95 -18.58 8.01
CA ALA A 269 -5.90 -18.72 9.03
C ALA A 269 -5.29 -17.36 9.43
N LEU A 270 -5.21 -16.41 8.49
CA LEU A 270 -4.67 -15.08 8.73
C LEU A 270 -5.73 -14.08 9.20
N HIS A 271 -7.04 -14.41 9.15
CA HIS A 271 -8.09 -13.43 9.41
C HIS A 271 -8.15 -13.02 10.88
N ALA A 272 -7.89 -11.74 11.16
CA ALA A 272 -7.82 -11.18 12.51
C ALA A 272 -9.11 -11.32 13.33
N TYR A 273 -10.25 -11.41 12.66
CA TYR A 273 -11.58 -11.46 13.29
C TYR A 273 -12.26 -12.83 13.19
N GLN A 274 -11.55 -13.87 12.76
CA GLN A 274 -12.10 -15.23 12.68
C GLN A 274 -12.59 -15.69 14.05
N GLY A 275 -13.86 -16.14 14.13
CA GLY A 275 -14.51 -16.57 15.38
C GLY A 275 -14.79 -15.45 16.38
N ARG A 276 -14.69 -14.18 15.96
CA ARG A 276 -14.89 -13.02 16.85
C ARG A 276 -16.19 -12.30 16.56
N ARG A 277 -16.75 -11.70 17.63
CA ARG A 277 -17.87 -10.78 17.51
C ARG A 277 -17.39 -9.43 16.98
N VAL A 278 -18.10 -8.91 15.98
CA VAL A 278 -17.79 -7.65 15.33
C VAL A 278 -19.02 -6.78 15.21
N ARG A 279 -18.82 -5.47 15.10
CA ARG A 279 -19.83 -4.51 14.68
C ARG A 279 -19.79 -4.38 13.17
N VAL A 280 -20.85 -4.77 12.50
CA VAL A 280 -21.04 -4.58 11.07
C VAL A 280 -21.64 -3.21 10.83
N LEU A 281 -21.04 -2.43 9.90
CA LEU A 281 -21.46 -1.07 9.57
C LEU A 281 -21.84 -1.01 8.09
N PRO A 282 -23.05 -1.38 7.70
CA PRO A 282 -23.50 -1.30 6.32
C PRO A 282 -23.69 0.18 5.92
N PRO A 283 -23.50 0.53 4.65
CA PRO A 283 -23.53 1.94 4.21
C PRO A 283 -24.85 2.67 4.39
N ARG A 284 -25.97 1.95 4.36
CA ARG A 284 -27.33 2.50 4.33
C ARG A 284 -28.31 1.81 5.28
N GLU A 285 -27.81 0.94 6.14
CA GLU A 285 -28.61 0.16 7.08
C GLU A 285 -28.14 0.40 8.52
N THR A 286 -28.97 0.02 9.47
CA THR A 286 -28.63 0.12 10.90
C THR A 286 -27.45 -0.82 11.22
N PRO A 287 -26.41 -0.32 11.91
CA PRO A 287 -25.32 -1.17 12.37
C PRO A 287 -25.81 -2.31 13.27
N PHE A 288 -25.25 -3.52 13.07
CA PHE A 288 -25.60 -4.69 13.86
C PHE A 288 -24.37 -5.47 14.32
N ASP A 289 -24.52 -6.28 15.37
CA ASP A 289 -23.48 -7.17 15.87
C ASP A 289 -23.63 -8.56 15.26
N ALA A 290 -22.51 -9.20 14.90
CA ALA A 290 -22.49 -10.57 14.40
C ALA A 290 -21.18 -11.27 14.74
N ASP A 291 -21.19 -12.58 14.73
CA ASP A 291 -19.99 -13.39 14.92
C ASP A 291 -19.44 -13.83 13.56
N VAL A 292 -18.14 -13.56 13.31
CA VAL A 292 -17.50 -13.94 12.05
C VAL A 292 -17.25 -15.44 12.06
N THR A 293 -17.81 -16.15 11.09
CA THR A 293 -17.73 -17.62 11.04
C THR A 293 -16.86 -18.13 9.91
N ASP A 294 -16.91 -17.49 8.72
CA ASP A 294 -16.16 -17.98 7.55
C ASP A 294 -16.01 -16.88 6.47
N VAL A 295 -15.40 -17.25 5.37
CA VAL A 295 -15.43 -16.55 4.09
C VAL A 295 -15.90 -17.50 3.00
N ALA A 296 -16.85 -17.07 2.16
CA ALA A 296 -17.38 -17.87 1.06
C ALA A 296 -16.38 -17.98 -0.11
N ALA A 297 -16.63 -18.89 -1.06
CA ALA A 297 -15.76 -19.10 -2.22
C ALA A 297 -15.66 -17.87 -3.15
N ASP A 298 -16.62 -16.97 -3.12
CA ASP A 298 -16.63 -15.69 -3.84
C ASP A 298 -16.00 -14.54 -3.04
N GLY A 299 -15.47 -14.83 -1.82
CA GLY A 299 -14.87 -13.83 -0.94
C GLY A 299 -15.86 -13.04 -0.08
N ALA A 300 -17.16 -13.37 -0.09
CA ALA A 300 -18.12 -12.78 0.83
C ALA A 300 -17.82 -13.23 2.27
N LEU A 301 -17.87 -12.29 3.22
CA LEU A 301 -17.70 -12.64 4.64
C LEU A 301 -18.97 -13.29 5.17
N VAL A 302 -18.82 -14.43 5.80
CA VAL A 302 -19.95 -15.18 6.42
C VAL A 302 -20.00 -14.85 7.92
N VAL A 303 -21.14 -14.38 8.37
CA VAL A 303 -21.37 -14.03 9.77
C VAL A 303 -22.62 -14.69 10.31
N SER A 304 -22.62 -15.02 11.60
CA SER A 304 -23.79 -15.50 12.35
C SER A 304 -24.40 -14.36 13.14
N LEU A 305 -25.70 -14.15 13.00
CA LEU A 305 -26.46 -13.17 13.77
C LEU A 305 -26.84 -13.71 15.16
N PRO A 306 -27.21 -12.85 16.12
CA PRO A 306 -27.61 -13.30 17.46
C PRO A 306 -28.85 -14.23 17.48
N ASP A 307 -29.67 -14.20 16.45
CA ASP A 307 -30.84 -15.09 16.27
C ASP A 307 -30.50 -16.43 15.60
N GLY A 308 -29.20 -16.71 15.36
CA GLY A 308 -28.71 -17.95 14.74
C GLY A 308 -28.73 -17.96 13.21
N ARG A 309 -29.26 -16.94 12.54
CA ARG A 309 -29.20 -16.85 11.06
C ARG A 309 -27.79 -16.56 10.58
N THR A 310 -27.44 -17.16 9.45
CA THR A 310 -26.18 -16.89 8.76
C THR A 310 -26.41 -15.94 7.60
N VAL A 311 -25.55 -14.92 7.47
CA VAL A 311 -25.60 -13.92 6.42
C VAL A 311 -24.25 -13.83 5.72
N SER A 312 -24.26 -13.73 4.38
CA SER A 312 -23.07 -13.46 3.57
C SER A 312 -23.04 -11.98 3.21
N LEU A 313 -21.90 -11.35 3.48
CA LEU A 313 -21.69 -9.92 3.31
C LEU A 313 -20.73 -9.69 2.14
N SER A 314 -21.16 -8.92 1.11
CA SER A 314 -20.31 -8.59 -0.03
C SER A 314 -19.38 -7.40 0.27
N SER A 315 -18.22 -7.35 -0.38
CA SER A 315 -17.23 -6.28 -0.17
C SER A 315 -17.72 -4.87 -0.54
N ALA A 316 -18.77 -4.77 -1.33
CA ALA A 316 -19.36 -3.49 -1.75
C ALA A 316 -20.21 -2.80 -0.68
N GLU A 317 -20.69 -3.54 0.30
CA GLU A 317 -21.82 -3.12 1.16
C GLU A 317 -21.46 -2.75 2.59
N ILE A 318 -20.31 -3.21 3.13
CA ILE A 318 -20.03 -3.09 4.57
C ILE A 318 -18.62 -2.67 4.94
N SER A 319 -18.49 -2.15 6.17
CA SER A 319 -17.24 -1.93 6.89
C SER A 319 -17.30 -2.66 8.24
N LEU A 320 -16.25 -3.38 8.61
CA LEU A 320 -16.14 -4.10 9.89
C LEU A 320 -15.25 -3.33 10.85
N ARG A 321 -15.69 -3.24 12.10
CA ARG A 321 -14.86 -2.75 13.22
C ARG A 321 -14.96 -3.75 14.37
N GLY A 322 -13.81 -4.08 14.99
CA GLY A 322 -13.78 -4.85 16.23
C GLY A 322 -14.41 -4.06 17.37
N ARG A 323 -15.00 -4.75 18.35
CA ARG A 323 -15.45 -4.17 19.63
C ARG A 323 -14.27 -3.89 20.53
#